data_351759d87757075c2c9a8d82987dbedb
#
_entry.id   351759d87757075c2c9a8d82987dbedb
#
_cell.length_a   1.000
_cell.length_b   1.000
_cell.length_c   1.000
_cell.angle_alpha   90.00
_cell.angle_beta   90.00
_cell.angle_gamma   90.00
#
_symmetry.space_group_name_H-M   'P 1'
#
loop_
_entity.id
_entity.type
_entity.pdbx_description
1 polymer ?
#
loop_
_entity_poly.entity_id
_entity_poly.type
_entity_poly.pdbx_seq_one_letter_code
_entity_poly.pdbx_strand_id
1 'polypeptide(L)'
;KTRFEGAPGTNPEELIGAAHAACFSMALSNILAGEGVTDVRIETTSKIGLDQDAGGFTIKTAHLTTTVSGNAEPSVIEAAARKAETGCPVSKVLNAQITLEVTVV
;
A
#
# COMPACT_ATOMS: atom_id res chain seq x y z
N LYS A 1 22.67 3.79 -8.67
CA LYS A 1 22.95 5.03 -7.96
C LYS A 1 21.78 5.46 -7.09
N THR A 2 20.59 5.55 -7.68
CA THR A 2 19.42 6.02 -6.94
C THR A 2 19.02 5.05 -5.83
N ARG A 3 19.32 3.77 -5.97
CA ARG A 3 18.93 2.76 -4.99
C ARG A 3 19.67 2.92 -3.65
N PHE A 4 20.97 3.21 -3.69
CA PHE A 4 21.79 3.19 -2.50
C PHE A 4 22.37 4.53 -2.10
N GLU A 5 22.43 5.48 -3.03
CA GLU A 5 23.13 6.74 -2.83
C GLU A 5 22.22 7.93 -2.64
N GLY A 6 20.91 7.72 -2.68
CA GLY A 6 19.96 8.81 -2.52
C GLY A 6 19.99 9.83 -3.65
N ALA A 7 20.52 9.45 -4.81
CA ALA A 7 20.60 10.36 -5.95
C ALA A 7 19.19 10.73 -6.43
N PRO A 8 19.04 11.92 -7.07
CA PRO A 8 17.74 12.30 -7.62
C PRO A 8 17.26 11.31 -8.67
N GLY A 9 15.94 11.13 -8.74
CA GLY A 9 15.31 10.21 -9.67
C GLY A 9 14.62 9.08 -8.94
N THR A 10 14.10 8.14 -9.70
CA THR A 10 13.39 6.99 -9.14
C THR A 10 14.27 5.75 -9.16
N ASN A 11 13.84 4.71 -8.45
CA ASN A 11 14.50 3.41 -8.43
C ASN A 11 13.43 2.32 -8.46
N PRO A 12 13.83 1.04 -8.68
CA PRO A 12 12.84 -0.04 -8.79
C PRO A 12 11.95 -0.17 -7.55
N GLU A 13 12.49 0.01 -6.36
CA GLU A 13 11.71 -0.12 -5.12
C GLU A 13 10.64 0.97 -5.02
N GLU A 14 10.95 2.19 -5.45
CA GLU A 14 9.96 3.25 -5.49
C GLU A 14 8.85 2.97 -6.50
N LEU A 15 9.19 2.40 -7.65
CA LEU A 15 8.20 2.01 -8.65
C LEU A 15 7.30 0.89 -8.14
N ILE A 16 7.89 -0.10 -7.46
CA ILE A 16 7.11 -1.18 -6.85
C ILE A 16 6.18 -0.60 -5.78
N GLY A 17 6.71 0.30 -4.94
CA GLY A 17 5.91 0.94 -3.91
C GLY A 17 4.76 1.76 -4.48
N ALA A 18 5.03 2.50 -5.56
CA ALA A 18 3.99 3.29 -6.22
C ALA A 18 2.90 2.38 -6.81
N ALA A 19 3.30 1.28 -7.45
CA ALA A 19 2.35 0.31 -7.99
C ALA A 19 1.53 -0.33 -6.88
N HIS A 20 2.18 -0.68 -5.76
CA HIS A 20 1.51 -1.29 -4.61
C HIS A 20 0.48 -0.32 -4.01
N ALA A 21 0.90 0.93 -3.78
CA ALA A 21 0.00 1.94 -3.21
C ALA A 21 -1.19 2.23 -4.13
N ALA A 22 -0.95 2.32 -5.44
CA ALA A 22 -2.02 2.56 -6.40
C ALA A 22 -3.00 1.39 -6.43
N CYS A 23 -2.50 0.16 -6.46
CA CYS A 23 -3.35 -1.04 -6.48
C CYS A 23 -4.17 -1.14 -5.19
N PHE A 24 -3.55 -0.90 -4.05
CA PHE A 24 -4.24 -0.91 -2.77
C PHE A 24 -5.37 0.13 -2.76
N SER A 25 -5.08 1.36 -3.21
CA SER A 25 -6.07 2.44 -3.24
C SER A 25 -7.23 2.10 -4.15
N MET A 26 -6.96 1.49 -5.30
CA MET A 26 -8.02 1.06 -6.22
C MET A 26 -8.88 -0.03 -5.60
N ALA A 27 -8.26 -1.01 -4.95
CA ALA A 27 -8.99 -2.09 -4.28
C ALA A 27 -9.86 -1.53 -3.17
N LEU A 28 -9.30 -0.62 -2.35
CA LEU A 28 -10.05 0.00 -1.27
C LEU A 28 -11.22 0.83 -1.81
N SER A 29 -10.99 1.60 -2.87
CA SER A 29 -12.04 2.39 -3.49
C SER A 29 -13.19 1.51 -3.97
N ASN A 30 -12.86 0.38 -4.61
CA ASN A 30 -13.88 -0.56 -5.09
C ASN A 30 -14.69 -1.16 -3.94
N ILE A 31 -14.01 -1.54 -2.84
CA ILE A 31 -14.70 -2.11 -1.69
C ILE A 31 -15.64 -1.09 -1.06
N LEU A 32 -15.17 0.14 -0.88
CA LEU A 32 -15.99 1.20 -0.28
C LEU A 32 -17.18 1.54 -1.17
N ALA A 33 -16.98 1.59 -2.48
CA ALA A 33 -18.09 1.84 -3.41
C ALA A 33 -19.13 0.73 -3.32
N GLY A 34 -18.69 -0.52 -3.20
CA GLY A 34 -19.60 -1.66 -3.07
C GLY A 34 -20.39 -1.62 -1.77
N GLU A 35 -19.90 -0.93 -0.75
CA GLU A 35 -20.58 -0.77 0.53
C GLU A 35 -21.41 0.52 0.58
N GLY A 36 -21.49 1.25 -0.52
CA GLY A 36 -22.29 2.46 -0.60
C GLY A 36 -21.67 3.68 0.04
N VAL A 37 -20.37 3.66 0.32
CA VAL A 37 -19.68 4.79 0.92
C VAL A 37 -19.41 5.86 -0.14
N THR A 38 -19.74 7.11 0.19
CA THR A 38 -19.56 8.25 -0.72
C THR A 38 -18.53 9.22 -0.16
N ASP A 39 -18.12 10.17 -1.00
CA ASP A 39 -17.16 11.22 -0.63
C ASP A 39 -15.83 10.64 -0.17
N VAL A 40 -15.37 9.60 -0.85
CA VAL A 40 -14.16 8.88 -0.47
C VAL A 40 -12.92 9.64 -0.97
N ARG A 41 -11.96 9.80 -0.07
CA ARG A 41 -10.63 10.30 -0.42
C ARG A 41 -9.60 9.37 0.20
N ILE A 42 -8.65 8.91 -0.61
CA ILE A 42 -7.65 7.95 -0.20
C ILE A 42 -6.28 8.47 -0.60
N GLU A 43 -5.36 8.50 0.37
CA GLU A 43 -3.96 8.79 0.12
C GLU A 43 -3.13 7.67 0.69
N THR A 44 -2.34 7.01 -0.16
CA THR A 44 -1.60 5.81 0.23
C THR A 44 -0.16 5.90 -0.22
N THR A 45 0.74 5.46 0.65
CA THR A 45 2.14 5.23 0.30
C THR A 45 2.49 3.79 0.65
N SER A 46 3.46 3.23 -0.08
CA SER A 46 4.01 1.91 0.23
C SER A 46 5.52 2.04 0.30
N LYS A 47 6.07 1.68 1.44
CA LYS A 47 7.52 1.70 1.64
C LYS A 47 8.04 0.28 1.49
N ILE A 48 8.89 0.09 0.50
CA ILE A 48 9.45 -1.23 0.18
C ILE A 48 10.79 -1.36 0.89
N GLY A 49 10.91 -2.38 1.72
CA GLY A 49 12.13 -2.66 2.46
C GLY A 49 13.03 -3.60 1.68
N LEU A 50 14.30 -3.22 1.55
CA LEU A 50 15.30 -3.97 0.83
C LEU A 50 16.37 -4.41 1.83
N ASP A 51 16.52 -5.73 2.01
CA ASP A 51 17.49 -6.29 2.94
C ASP A 51 18.55 -7.06 2.19
N GLN A 52 19.77 -7.02 2.72
CA GLN A 52 20.88 -7.81 2.19
C GLN A 52 20.94 -9.13 2.94
N ASP A 53 21.05 -10.22 2.19
CA ASP A 53 21.21 -11.56 2.75
C ASP A 53 22.27 -12.33 1.96
N ALA A 54 22.43 -13.61 2.25
CA ALA A 54 23.47 -14.43 1.60
C ALA A 54 23.28 -14.55 0.10
N GLY A 55 22.05 -14.39 -0.39
CA GLY A 55 21.75 -14.45 -1.82
C GLY A 55 21.82 -13.10 -2.53
N GLY A 56 22.15 -12.02 -1.80
CA GLY A 56 22.18 -10.66 -2.33
C GLY A 56 21.13 -9.78 -1.68
N PHE A 57 20.52 -8.90 -2.46
CA PHE A 57 19.48 -8.01 -1.94
C PHE A 57 18.11 -8.59 -2.21
N THR A 58 17.25 -8.56 -1.20
CA THR A 58 15.91 -9.15 -1.27
C THR A 58 14.89 -8.16 -0.73
N ILE A 59 13.77 -8.00 -1.43
CA ILE A 59 12.63 -7.25 -0.92
C ILE A 59 11.91 -8.14 0.07
N LYS A 60 11.93 -7.75 1.35
CA LYS A 60 11.37 -8.57 2.43
C LYS A 60 10.15 -7.97 3.07
N THR A 61 9.96 -6.66 2.95
CA THR A 61 8.82 -5.99 3.59
C THR A 61 8.21 -4.97 2.65
N ALA A 62 6.92 -4.74 2.82
CA ALA A 62 6.21 -3.65 2.15
C ALA A 62 5.23 -3.08 3.18
N HIS A 63 5.42 -1.83 3.56
CA HIS A 63 4.58 -1.18 4.56
C HIS A 63 3.68 -0.15 3.90
N LEU A 64 2.38 -0.38 3.97
CA LEU A 64 1.36 0.53 3.45
C LEU A 64 0.93 1.49 4.55
N THR A 65 0.90 2.77 4.23
CA THR A 65 0.33 3.79 5.09
C THR A 65 -0.76 4.48 4.30
N THR A 66 -1.99 4.45 4.80
CA THR A 66 -3.11 5.06 4.10
C THR A 66 -3.89 5.99 5.03
N THR A 67 -4.31 7.12 4.48
CA THR A 67 -5.20 8.07 5.14
C THR A 67 -6.48 8.11 4.31
N VAL A 68 -7.60 7.82 4.95
CA VAL A 68 -8.87 7.64 4.27
C VAL A 68 -9.93 8.47 4.93
N SER A 69 -10.77 9.13 4.13
CA SER A 69 -11.99 9.76 4.60
C SER A 69 -13.14 9.30 3.72
N GLY A 70 -14.33 9.30 4.28
CA GLY A 70 -15.53 8.90 3.55
C GLY A 70 -16.75 9.04 4.43
N ASN A 71 -17.91 8.96 3.81
CA ASN A 71 -19.20 9.10 4.52
C ASN A 71 -19.61 7.75 5.09
N ALA A 72 -18.88 7.29 6.10
CA ALA A 72 -19.17 6.02 6.79
C ALA A 72 -18.48 6.01 8.15
N GLU A 73 -18.88 5.06 9.00
CA GLU A 73 -18.24 4.86 10.30
C GLU A 73 -16.77 4.48 10.12
N PRO A 74 -15.88 4.96 10.99
CA PRO A 74 -14.46 4.60 10.88
C PRO A 74 -14.19 3.10 10.87
N SER A 75 -14.98 2.32 11.61
CA SER A 75 -14.81 0.86 11.65
C SER A 75 -15.10 0.22 10.29
N VAL A 76 -16.07 0.76 9.54
CA VAL A 76 -16.39 0.27 8.19
C VAL A 76 -15.21 0.53 7.26
N ILE A 77 -14.66 1.73 7.33
CA ILE A 77 -13.54 2.13 6.48
C ILE A 77 -12.29 1.30 6.81
N GLU A 78 -12.01 1.10 8.09
CA GLU A 78 -10.84 0.31 8.50
C GLU A 78 -10.99 -1.16 8.06
N ALA A 79 -12.17 -1.74 8.20
CA ALA A 79 -12.40 -3.12 7.77
C ALA A 79 -12.20 -3.26 6.25
N ALA A 80 -12.66 -2.25 5.49
CA ALA A 80 -12.44 -2.25 4.04
C ALA A 80 -10.96 -2.17 3.70
N ALA A 81 -10.20 -1.35 4.44
CA ALA A 81 -8.76 -1.24 4.21
C ALA A 81 -8.03 -2.56 4.48
N ARG A 82 -8.44 -3.30 5.52
CA ARG A 82 -7.85 -4.61 5.82
C ARG A 82 -8.15 -5.61 4.70
N LYS A 83 -9.36 -5.58 4.14
CA LYS A 83 -9.70 -6.43 2.99
C LYS A 83 -8.89 -6.04 1.76
N ALA A 84 -8.68 -4.75 1.54
CA ALA A 84 -7.90 -4.27 0.40
C ALA A 84 -6.47 -4.73 0.49
N GLU A 85 -5.90 -4.78 1.70
CA GLU A 85 -4.53 -5.24 1.90
C GLU A 85 -4.34 -6.66 1.37
N THR A 86 -5.24 -7.57 1.70
CA THR A 86 -5.12 -8.96 1.28
C THR A 86 -5.65 -9.21 -0.12
N GLY A 87 -6.57 -8.38 -0.60
CA GLY A 87 -7.17 -8.56 -1.92
C GLY A 87 -6.43 -7.87 -3.05
N CYS A 88 -5.50 -6.97 -2.74
CA CYS A 88 -4.75 -6.23 -3.75
C CYS A 88 -3.87 -7.17 -4.56
N PRO A 89 -4.02 -7.21 -5.90
CA PRO A 89 -3.20 -8.14 -6.72
C PRO A 89 -1.70 -7.92 -6.57
N VAL A 90 -1.25 -6.70 -6.37
CA VAL A 90 0.18 -6.44 -6.16
C VAL A 90 0.64 -7.02 -4.83
N SER A 91 -0.17 -6.89 -3.76
CA SER A 91 0.14 -7.54 -2.48
C SER A 91 0.29 -9.04 -2.65
N LYS A 92 -0.55 -9.64 -3.48
CA LYS A 92 -0.50 -11.10 -3.69
C LYS A 92 0.74 -11.56 -4.44
N VAL A 93 1.27 -10.72 -5.32
CA VAL A 93 2.43 -11.09 -6.13
C VAL A 93 3.75 -10.85 -5.40
N LEU A 94 3.75 -9.97 -4.41
CA LEU A 94 4.96 -9.68 -3.64
C LEU A 94 5.23 -10.80 -2.65
N ASN A 95 6.43 -11.37 -2.72
CA ASN A 95 6.88 -12.36 -1.75
C ASN A 95 7.53 -11.64 -0.58
N ALA A 96 6.73 -10.86 0.15
CA ALA A 96 7.20 -9.97 1.19
C ALA A 96 6.18 -9.93 2.32
N GLN A 97 6.63 -9.51 3.50
CA GLN A 97 5.72 -9.27 4.62
C GLN A 97 5.04 -7.94 4.41
N ILE A 98 3.72 -7.96 4.27
CA ILE A 98 2.92 -6.76 4.05
C ILE A 98 2.38 -6.29 5.40
N THR A 99 2.55 -5.02 5.68
CA THR A 99 1.96 -4.40 6.87
C THR A 99 1.16 -3.18 6.45
N LEU A 100 0.21 -2.78 7.29
CA LEU A 100 -0.72 -1.71 6.95
C LEU A 100 -1.00 -0.85 8.18
N GLU A 101 -0.87 0.45 7.99
CA GLU A 101 -1.28 1.45 8.97
C GLU A 101 -2.39 2.29 8.36
N VAL A 102 -3.55 2.34 9.01
CA VAL A 102 -4.73 3.04 8.53
C VAL A 102 -5.04 4.21 9.44
N THR A 103 -5.22 5.38 8.85
CA THR A 103 -5.72 6.56 9.57
C THR A 103 -7.03 6.98 8.90
N VAL A 104 -8.10 6.99 9.67
CA VAL A 104 -9.41 7.45 9.19
C VAL A 104 -9.63 8.87 9.70
N VAL A 105 -9.87 9.79 8.79
CA VAL A 105 -10.04 11.21 9.14
C VAL A 105 -11.44 11.71 8.83
#